data_3185af6a795b5500197f5385fa6574ac
#
_entry.id   3185af6a795b5500197f5385fa6574ac
#
_cell.length_a   1.000
_cell.length_b   1.000
_cell.length_c   1.000
_cell.angle_alpha   90.00
_cell.angle_beta   90.00
_cell.angle_gamma   90.00
#
_symmetry.space_group_name_H-M   'P 1'
#
loop_
_entity.id
_entity.type
_entity.pdbx_description
1 polymer ?
#
loop_
_entity_poly.entity_id
_entity_poly.type
_entity_poly.pdbx_seq_one_letter_code
_entity_poly.pdbx_strand_id
1 'polypeptide(L)'
;MIPDIALVYANTPTFNGIKTYSKNLYVGLKQEGMDARLYAKKQIELRINGKKYFGWASSEVLSHIYQYHGKRITHATADWEINKHTNVLTIHDLTQYHEWLRGLTSLSPHIQKHFSWLFQRISDIKIITPSRHVEDQIRYVLPDADISVITIEVNPPLLRTETNWENPYPDDGKLHLVTMGEIYNKRKRIRDLYEFVKDRKDVTLHHIGMMTDEFRAYSPNIIPLGQVDELTKLSHLKFADKFIFYTKDEGQGIPTMEAMRCNTQVIVNDIPIHRELLGDRPYYFHDKEEFLDLLYKPKKTGLVEQISQYDNWIEKHIQAYNEVKE
;
A
#
# COMPACT_ATOMS: atom_id res chain seq x y z
N MET A 1 7.45 -27.90 15.47
CA MET A 1 6.12 -27.50 15.99
C MET A 1 5.71 -26.27 15.20
N ILE A 2 4.54 -26.26 14.56
CA ILE A 2 4.05 -25.12 13.79
C ILE A 2 3.75 -23.98 14.77
N PRO A 3 4.33 -22.78 14.60
CA PRO A 3 4.07 -21.69 15.54
C PRO A 3 2.61 -21.25 15.49
N ASP A 4 2.04 -21.02 16.68
CA ASP A 4 0.70 -20.47 16.84
C ASP A 4 0.77 -18.94 16.59
N ILE A 5 0.11 -18.46 15.55
CA ILE A 5 0.25 -17.09 15.06
C ILE A 5 -1.06 -16.32 15.24
N ALA A 6 -0.99 -15.16 15.89
CA ALA A 6 -2.07 -14.18 15.96
C ALA A 6 -1.73 -12.97 15.09
N LEU A 7 -2.50 -12.71 14.04
CA LEU A 7 -2.43 -11.50 13.24
C LEU A 7 -3.45 -10.47 13.74
N VAL A 8 -3.00 -9.28 14.09
CA VAL A 8 -3.86 -8.19 14.60
C VAL A 8 -3.92 -7.07 13.57
N TYR A 9 -5.12 -6.69 13.12
CA TYR A 9 -5.31 -5.66 12.12
C TYR A 9 -6.50 -4.75 12.40
N ALA A 10 -6.48 -3.51 11.87
CA ALA A 10 -7.63 -2.62 11.91
C ALA A 10 -8.64 -2.97 10.81
N ASN A 11 -9.87 -3.26 11.22
CA ASN A 11 -10.98 -3.43 10.27
C ASN A 11 -11.66 -2.07 10.03
N THR A 12 -11.01 -1.22 9.23
CA THR A 12 -11.61 0.04 8.80
C THR A 12 -12.68 -0.19 7.75
N PRO A 13 -13.76 0.64 7.70
CA PRO A 13 -14.80 0.52 6.68
C PRO A 13 -14.29 0.85 5.26
N THR A 14 -13.21 1.62 5.16
CA THR A 14 -12.58 1.97 3.89
C THR A 14 -11.67 0.87 3.38
N PHE A 15 -11.62 0.68 2.06
CA PHE A 15 -10.63 -0.16 1.41
C PHE A 15 -9.24 0.45 1.62
N ASN A 16 -8.34 -0.29 2.25
CA ASN A 16 -6.95 0.14 2.39
C ASN A 16 -5.98 -1.03 2.19
N GLY A 17 -4.76 -0.71 1.75
CA GLY A 17 -3.72 -1.69 1.46
C GLY A 17 -3.35 -2.56 2.68
N ILE A 18 -3.37 -2.00 3.89
CA ILE A 18 -3.05 -2.71 5.15
C ILE A 18 -4.05 -3.85 5.40
N LYS A 19 -5.36 -3.58 5.21
CA LYS A 19 -6.39 -4.61 5.36
C LYS A 19 -6.23 -5.74 4.36
N THR A 20 -5.91 -5.40 3.11
CA THR A 20 -5.62 -6.37 2.05
C THR A 20 -4.38 -7.20 2.39
N TYR A 21 -3.29 -6.55 2.79
CA TYR A 21 -2.08 -7.22 3.28
C TYR A 21 -2.40 -8.24 4.36
N SER A 22 -3.08 -7.80 5.44
CA SER A 22 -3.37 -8.66 6.60
C SER A 22 -4.18 -9.90 6.24
N LYS A 23 -5.17 -9.74 5.35
CA LYS A 23 -5.99 -10.85 4.87
C LYS A 23 -5.21 -11.80 3.98
N ASN A 24 -4.42 -11.28 3.05
CA ASN A 24 -3.62 -12.09 2.15
C ASN A 24 -2.53 -12.87 2.92
N LEU A 25 -1.90 -12.22 3.90
CA LEU A 25 -0.95 -12.88 4.79
C LEU A 25 -1.62 -14.03 5.56
N TYR A 26 -2.80 -13.79 6.14
CA TYR A 26 -3.57 -14.84 6.83
C TYR A 26 -3.88 -16.02 5.91
N VAL A 27 -4.38 -15.75 4.71
CA VAL A 27 -4.72 -16.81 3.73
C VAL A 27 -3.47 -17.58 3.33
N GLY A 28 -2.38 -16.90 3.02
CA GLY A 28 -1.12 -17.54 2.64
C GLY A 28 -0.57 -18.43 3.77
N LEU A 29 -0.51 -17.94 5.00
CA LEU A 29 -0.09 -18.75 6.16
C LEU A 29 -0.96 -20.00 6.36
N LYS A 30 -2.27 -19.89 6.14
CA LYS A 30 -3.18 -21.06 6.22
C LYS A 30 -2.92 -22.07 5.12
N GLN A 31 -2.58 -21.62 3.90
CA GLN A 31 -2.22 -22.49 2.78
C GLN A 31 -0.92 -23.26 3.05
N GLU A 32 0.04 -22.63 3.75
CA GLU A 32 1.27 -23.27 4.22
C GLU A 32 1.09 -24.14 5.48
N GLY A 33 -0.16 -24.38 5.92
CA GLY A 33 -0.48 -25.25 7.05
C GLY A 33 -0.22 -24.65 8.42
N MET A 34 0.03 -23.34 8.52
CA MET A 34 0.29 -22.67 9.80
C MET A 34 -1.00 -22.52 10.62
N ASP A 35 -0.93 -22.71 11.92
CA ASP A 35 -2.02 -22.36 12.83
C ASP A 35 -2.06 -20.84 13.05
N ALA A 36 -2.63 -20.13 12.08
CA ALA A 36 -2.78 -18.69 12.09
C ALA A 36 -4.24 -18.28 12.37
N ARG A 37 -4.42 -17.20 13.13
CA ARG A 37 -5.73 -16.58 13.40
C ARG A 37 -5.66 -15.10 13.11
N LEU A 38 -6.74 -14.56 12.56
CA LEU A 38 -6.88 -13.14 12.20
C LEU A 38 -7.83 -12.43 13.17
N TYR A 39 -7.32 -11.45 13.90
CA TYR A 39 -8.06 -10.68 14.88
C TYR A 39 -8.29 -9.25 14.39
N ALA A 40 -9.56 -8.91 14.17
CA ALA A 40 -9.96 -7.59 13.72
C ALA A 40 -10.15 -6.65 14.92
N LYS A 41 -9.40 -5.55 14.94
CA LYS A 41 -9.66 -4.44 15.87
C LYS A 41 -10.92 -3.70 15.41
N LYS A 42 -11.97 -3.69 16.24
CA LYS A 42 -13.25 -3.05 15.92
C LYS A 42 -13.29 -1.62 16.43
N GLN A 43 -13.81 -0.72 15.59
CA GLN A 43 -14.21 0.61 16.02
C GLN A 43 -15.47 0.48 16.90
N ILE A 44 -15.45 1.07 18.10
CA ILE A 44 -16.59 1.10 19.01
C ILE A 44 -17.26 2.47 18.90
N GLU A 45 -18.58 2.48 18.62
CA GLU A 45 -19.40 3.67 18.75
C GLU A 45 -19.93 3.74 20.20
N LEU A 46 -19.51 4.76 20.93
CA LEU A 46 -20.05 5.08 22.25
C LEU A 46 -20.99 6.27 22.13
N ARG A 47 -22.18 6.16 22.71
CA ARG A 47 -23.13 7.27 22.81
C ARG A 47 -23.16 7.77 24.25
N ILE A 48 -22.69 8.99 24.48
CA ILE A 48 -22.71 9.63 25.80
C ILE A 48 -23.47 10.94 25.66
N ASN A 49 -24.55 11.11 26.42
CA ASN A 49 -25.39 12.32 26.41
C ASN A 49 -25.87 12.72 25.00
N GLY A 50 -26.28 11.74 24.17
CA GLY A 50 -26.75 11.98 22.81
C GLY A 50 -25.67 12.25 21.76
N LYS A 51 -24.42 12.43 22.17
CA LYS A 51 -23.29 12.62 21.24
C LYS A 51 -22.61 11.29 20.92
N LYS A 52 -22.28 11.10 19.65
CA LYS A 52 -21.54 9.94 19.18
C LYS A 52 -20.03 10.16 19.37
N TYR A 53 -19.39 9.22 20.02
CA TYR A 53 -17.93 9.14 20.14
C TYR A 53 -17.47 7.86 19.46
N PHE A 54 -16.50 7.98 18.58
CA PHE A 54 -15.86 6.85 17.96
C PHE A 54 -14.53 6.60 18.67
N GLY A 55 -14.34 5.42 19.19
CA GLY A 55 -13.10 4.97 19.81
C GLY A 55 -12.73 3.61 19.30
N TRP A 56 -11.44 3.33 19.21
CA TRP A 56 -10.96 1.97 19.06
C TRP A 56 -10.98 1.32 20.44
N ALA A 57 -11.46 0.08 20.52
CA ALA A 57 -11.27 -0.69 21.74
C ALA A 57 -9.76 -0.73 22.03
N SER A 58 -9.36 -0.40 23.26
CA SER A 58 -7.94 -0.43 23.61
C SER A 58 -7.40 -1.83 23.30
N SER A 59 -6.14 -1.89 22.88
CA SER A 59 -5.48 -3.16 22.61
C SER A 59 -5.53 -4.13 23.81
N GLU A 60 -5.62 -3.60 25.04
CA GLU A 60 -5.77 -4.37 26.26
C GLU A 60 -7.14 -5.03 26.41
N VAL A 61 -8.22 -4.31 26.12
CA VAL A 61 -9.58 -4.87 26.10
C VAL A 61 -9.70 -5.94 25.02
N LEU A 62 -9.12 -5.72 23.85
CA LEU A 62 -9.12 -6.71 22.77
C LEU A 62 -8.27 -7.94 23.10
N SER A 63 -7.16 -7.80 23.84
CA SER A 63 -6.36 -8.94 24.28
C SER A 63 -7.13 -9.88 25.19
N HIS A 64 -8.01 -9.35 26.04
CA HIS A 64 -8.89 -10.18 26.88
C HIS A 64 -10.04 -10.83 26.09
N ILE A 65 -10.62 -10.10 25.11
CA ILE A 65 -11.73 -10.59 24.29
C ILE A 65 -11.28 -11.70 23.33
N TYR A 66 -10.12 -11.54 22.71
CA TYR A 66 -9.66 -12.43 21.64
C TYR A 66 -8.71 -13.54 22.12
N GLN A 67 -8.35 -13.59 23.41
CA GLN A 67 -7.55 -14.65 24.01
C GLN A 67 -6.28 -15.02 23.22
N TYR A 68 -5.58 -14.05 22.65
CA TYR A 68 -4.29 -14.33 22.01
C TYR A 68 -3.10 -14.38 23.00
N HIS A 69 -3.43 -14.52 24.30
CA HIS A 69 -2.44 -14.84 25.33
C HIS A 69 -1.82 -16.22 25.07
N GLY A 70 -0.52 -16.30 25.22
CA GLY A 70 0.21 -17.55 25.05
C GLY A 70 0.44 -17.96 23.58
N LYS A 71 0.14 -17.08 22.60
CA LYS A 71 0.56 -17.27 21.24
C LYS A 71 2.06 -16.99 21.12
N ARG A 72 2.78 -17.86 20.41
CA ARG A 72 4.20 -17.67 20.17
C ARG A 72 4.45 -16.39 19.34
N ILE A 73 3.63 -16.17 18.31
CA ILE A 73 3.72 -15.00 17.46
C ILE A 73 2.46 -14.14 17.59
N THR A 74 2.63 -12.89 17.99
CA THR A 74 1.59 -11.85 17.92
C THR A 74 2.09 -10.75 16.99
N HIS A 75 1.60 -10.79 15.76
CA HIS A 75 2.00 -9.88 14.70
C HIS A 75 0.99 -8.74 14.56
N ALA A 76 1.40 -7.52 14.90
CA ALA A 76 0.67 -6.31 14.56
C ALA A 76 0.96 -5.95 13.10
N THR A 77 -0.04 -6.04 12.24
CA THR A 77 0.13 -5.85 10.80
C THR A 77 0.21 -4.37 10.36
N ALA A 78 0.15 -3.45 11.33
CA ALA A 78 0.46 -2.03 11.19
C ALA A 78 0.86 -1.46 12.56
N ASP A 79 1.53 -0.31 12.55
CA ASP A 79 2.05 0.37 13.74
C ASP A 79 0.96 0.78 14.75
N TRP A 80 -0.24 1.09 14.28
CA TRP A 80 -1.41 1.39 15.14
C TRP A 80 -2.05 0.17 15.81
N GLU A 81 -1.61 -1.05 15.45
CA GLU A 81 -2.14 -2.31 15.96
C GLU A 81 -1.30 -2.92 17.10
N ILE A 82 -0.16 -2.31 17.37
CA ILE A 82 0.76 -2.77 18.42
C ILE A 82 0.07 -2.84 19.80
N ASN A 83 0.36 -3.88 20.57
CA ASN A 83 -0.12 -4.10 21.91
C ASN A 83 0.97 -4.75 22.79
N LYS A 84 0.69 -5.00 24.06
CA LYS A 84 1.68 -5.52 25.01
C LYS A 84 2.18 -6.94 24.70
N HIS A 85 1.51 -7.68 23.85
CA HIS A 85 1.88 -9.04 23.43
C HIS A 85 2.55 -9.07 22.06
N THR A 86 2.63 -7.93 21.37
CA THR A 86 3.22 -7.83 20.03
C THR A 86 4.71 -8.15 20.12
N ASN A 87 5.15 -9.13 19.35
CA ASN A 87 6.55 -9.47 19.17
C ASN A 87 7.00 -9.43 17.70
N VAL A 88 6.04 -9.23 16.78
CA VAL A 88 6.31 -8.91 15.37
C VAL A 88 5.46 -7.69 14.96
N LEU A 89 6.04 -6.77 14.23
CA LEU A 89 5.37 -5.55 13.75
C LEU A 89 5.67 -5.30 12.29
N THR A 90 4.64 -5.09 11.46
CA THR A 90 4.84 -4.54 10.11
C THR A 90 4.75 -3.02 10.13
N ILE A 91 5.80 -2.36 9.62
CA ILE A 91 5.82 -0.92 9.34
C ILE A 91 5.80 -0.75 7.82
N HIS A 92 4.67 -0.23 7.30
CA HIS A 92 4.45 -0.08 5.86
C HIS A 92 5.13 1.14 5.27
N ASP A 93 5.14 2.27 5.95
CA ASP A 93 5.92 3.46 5.63
C ASP A 93 6.10 4.35 6.87
N LEU A 94 7.13 5.20 6.84
CA LEU A 94 7.38 6.24 7.83
C LEU A 94 7.49 7.61 7.16
N THR A 95 6.98 7.78 5.95
CA THR A 95 7.13 8.97 5.13
C THR A 95 6.79 10.26 5.89
N GLN A 96 5.61 10.32 6.52
CA GLN A 96 5.19 11.53 7.25
C GLN A 96 6.08 11.82 8.46
N TYR A 97 6.50 10.78 9.18
CA TYR A 97 7.38 10.92 10.34
C TYR A 97 8.77 11.37 9.93
N HIS A 98 9.31 10.80 8.86
CA HIS A 98 10.63 11.16 8.33
C HIS A 98 10.65 12.58 7.76
N GLU A 99 9.60 13.01 7.04
CA GLU A 99 9.44 14.40 6.60
C GLU A 99 9.37 15.36 7.79
N TRP A 100 8.68 14.99 8.88
CA TRP A 100 8.59 15.81 10.09
C TRP A 100 9.95 15.95 10.80
N LEU A 101 10.70 14.86 10.96
CA LEU A 101 12.05 14.91 11.56
C LEU A 101 12.99 15.82 10.77
N ARG A 102 12.81 15.91 9.46
CA ARG A 102 13.59 16.80 8.57
C ARG A 102 13.04 18.23 8.51
N GLY A 103 11.99 18.55 9.25
CA GLY A 103 11.37 19.88 9.24
C GLY A 103 10.59 20.22 7.97
N LEU A 104 10.27 19.21 7.13
CA LEU A 104 9.60 19.39 5.84
C LEU A 104 8.07 19.43 5.95
N THR A 105 7.54 18.91 7.06
CA THR A 105 6.10 18.93 7.36
C THR A 105 5.85 19.07 8.85
N SER A 106 4.61 19.36 9.24
CA SER A 106 4.15 19.36 10.63
C SER A 106 3.27 18.14 10.88
N LEU A 107 3.49 17.47 12.00
CA LEU A 107 2.60 16.41 12.49
C LEU A 107 1.70 16.95 13.61
N SER A 108 0.47 16.44 13.68
CA SER A 108 -0.38 16.74 14.83
C SER A 108 0.25 16.20 16.12
N PRO A 109 0.01 16.84 17.29
CA PRO A 109 0.55 16.36 18.57
C PRO A 109 0.21 14.91 18.89
N HIS A 110 -0.96 14.44 18.44
CA HIS A 110 -1.38 13.06 18.60
C HIS A 110 -0.48 12.09 17.83
N ILE A 111 -0.15 12.39 16.58
CA ILE A 111 0.73 11.57 15.73
C ILE A 111 2.16 11.60 16.28
N GLN A 112 2.68 12.77 16.69
CA GLN A 112 3.99 12.88 17.33
C GLN A 112 4.09 12.00 18.57
N LYS A 113 3.07 12.03 19.44
CA LYS A 113 2.99 11.20 20.63
C LYS A 113 2.94 9.71 20.28
N HIS A 114 2.20 9.33 19.23
CA HIS A 114 2.15 7.94 18.77
C HIS A 114 3.54 7.44 18.36
N PHE A 115 4.26 8.16 17.51
CA PHE A 115 5.61 7.75 17.08
C PHE A 115 6.60 7.73 18.24
N SER A 116 6.58 8.72 19.13
CA SER A 116 7.45 8.73 20.32
C SER A 116 7.19 7.50 21.20
N TRP A 117 5.93 7.15 21.42
CA TRP A 117 5.55 5.96 22.16
C TRP A 117 5.94 4.67 21.41
N LEU A 118 5.72 4.61 20.09
CA LEU A 118 6.06 3.46 19.26
C LEU A 118 7.55 3.14 19.37
N PHE A 119 8.42 4.11 19.08
CA PHE A 119 9.87 3.89 19.05
C PHE A 119 10.47 3.54 20.41
N GLN A 120 9.83 3.92 21.52
CA GLN A 120 10.23 3.48 22.85
C GLN A 120 9.91 1.99 23.15
N ARG A 121 8.97 1.39 22.40
CA ARG A 121 8.48 0.04 22.65
C ARG A 121 8.99 -1.02 21.69
N ILE A 122 9.47 -0.65 20.52
CA ILE A 122 9.79 -1.60 19.46
C ILE A 122 11.28 -1.97 19.39
N SER A 123 12.09 -1.59 20.38
CA SER A 123 13.51 -1.97 20.42
C SER A 123 13.74 -3.49 20.40
N ASP A 124 12.83 -4.25 21.01
CA ASP A 124 12.95 -5.70 21.18
C ASP A 124 11.93 -6.48 20.34
N ILE A 125 11.30 -5.83 19.37
CA ILE A 125 10.28 -6.41 18.50
C ILE A 125 10.88 -6.66 17.13
N LYS A 126 10.60 -7.84 16.55
CA LYS A 126 10.93 -8.12 15.14
C LYS A 126 10.11 -7.21 14.23
N ILE A 127 10.77 -6.42 13.39
CA ILE A 127 10.12 -5.52 12.45
C ILE A 127 10.14 -6.15 11.06
N ILE A 128 9.00 -6.12 10.38
CA ILE A 128 8.87 -6.45 8.96
C ILE A 128 8.57 -5.16 8.19
N THR A 129 9.23 -4.96 7.06
CA THR A 129 9.01 -3.79 6.23
C THR A 129 9.03 -4.16 4.73
N PRO A 130 8.26 -3.46 3.86
CA PRO A 130 8.10 -3.87 2.47
C PRO A 130 9.29 -3.56 1.57
N SER A 131 10.22 -2.71 2.00
CA SER A 131 11.34 -2.26 1.16
C SER A 131 12.55 -1.85 2.01
N ARG A 132 13.72 -1.84 1.37
CA ARG A 132 14.95 -1.29 1.98
C ARG A 132 14.82 0.22 2.20
N HIS A 133 14.09 0.91 1.32
CA HIS A 133 13.79 2.32 1.50
C HIS A 133 13.11 2.60 2.85
N VAL A 134 12.12 1.79 3.25
CA VAL A 134 11.47 1.91 4.57
C VAL A 134 12.40 1.40 5.68
N GLU A 135 13.20 0.36 5.45
CA GLU A 135 14.24 -0.08 6.39
C GLU A 135 15.18 1.07 6.74
N ASP A 136 15.68 1.81 5.75
CA ASP A 136 16.57 2.95 5.97
C ASP A 136 15.90 4.06 6.79
N GLN A 137 14.61 4.32 6.55
CA GLN A 137 13.82 5.25 7.35
C GLN A 137 13.70 4.79 8.82
N ILE A 138 13.52 3.48 9.05
CA ILE A 138 13.45 2.91 10.40
C ILE A 138 14.82 3.00 11.08
N ARG A 139 15.89 2.60 10.41
CA ARG A 139 17.25 2.62 10.96
C ARG A 139 17.76 4.02 11.28
N TYR A 140 17.26 5.05 10.61
CA TYR A 140 17.56 6.44 10.95
C TYR A 140 17.15 6.78 12.40
N VAL A 141 16.10 6.12 12.93
CA VAL A 141 15.55 6.34 14.29
C VAL A 141 15.96 5.24 15.24
N LEU A 142 16.10 4.01 14.74
CA LEU A 142 16.41 2.79 15.48
C LEU A 142 17.52 2.02 14.75
N PRO A 143 18.80 2.42 14.91
CA PRO A 143 19.91 1.83 14.16
C PRO A 143 20.07 0.31 14.35
N ASP A 144 19.80 -0.18 15.56
CA ASP A 144 19.99 -1.58 15.95
C ASP A 144 18.71 -2.44 15.86
N ALA A 145 17.65 -1.93 15.21
CA ALA A 145 16.38 -2.66 15.08
C ALA A 145 16.57 -4.00 14.32
N ASP A 146 15.90 -5.04 14.81
CA ASP A 146 15.83 -6.34 14.13
C ASP A 146 14.78 -6.27 12.99
N ILE A 147 15.24 -6.08 11.76
CA ILE A 147 14.40 -5.82 10.59
C ILE A 147 14.54 -6.93 9.56
N SER A 148 13.40 -7.41 9.07
CA SER A 148 13.32 -8.23 7.85
C SER A 148 12.61 -7.45 6.74
N VAL A 149 13.26 -7.30 5.59
CA VAL A 149 12.65 -6.69 4.41
C VAL A 149 11.90 -7.75 3.62
N ILE A 150 10.57 -7.62 3.57
CA ILE A 150 9.69 -8.56 2.88
C ILE A 150 8.73 -7.79 1.99
N THR A 151 9.08 -7.66 0.72
CA THR A 151 8.21 -7.05 -0.28
C THR A 151 6.97 -7.91 -0.50
N ILE A 152 5.80 -7.31 -0.38
CA ILE A 152 4.52 -8.01 -0.47
C ILE A 152 4.25 -8.41 -1.92
N GLU A 153 3.85 -9.64 -2.14
CA GLU A 153 3.33 -10.08 -3.43
C GLU A 153 2.08 -9.28 -3.80
N VAL A 154 2.04 -8.84 -5.04
CA VAL A 154 0.85 -8.25 -5.65
C VAL A 154 0.37 -9.18 -6.75
N ASN A 155 -0.61 -10.01 -6.42
CA ASN A 155 -1.16 -11.01 -7.34
C ASN A 155 -2.67 -11.14 -7.10
N PRO A 156 -3.47 -10.20 -7.61
CA PRO A 156 -4.91 -10.22 -7.44
C PRO A 156 -5.52 -11.54 -7.93
N PRO A 157 -6.30 -12.26 -7.11
CA PRO A 157 -6.87 -13.57 -7.51
C PRO A 157 -7.65 -13.53 -8.81
N LEU A 158 -8.37 -12.43 -9.09
CA LEU A 158 -9.15 -12.26 -10.32
C LEU A 158 -8.30 -12.31 -11.59
N LEU A 159 -7.03 -11.94 -11.54
CA LEU A 159 -6.16 -12.08 -12.72
C LEU A 159 -5.92 -13.53 -13.15
N ARG A 160 -6.11 -14.48 -12.21
CA ARG A 160 -5.96 -15.92 -12.46
C ARG A 160 -7.29 -16.59 -12.81
N THR A 161 -8.41 -16.08 -12.33
CA THR A 161 -9.72 -16.74 -12.39
C THR A 161 -10.67 -16.13 -13.40
N GLU A 162 -10.55 -14.83 -13.68
CA GLU A 162 -11.42 -14.13 -14.62
C GLU A 162 -10.94 -14.35 -16.06
N THR A 163 -11.84 -14.84 -16.90
CA THR A 163 -11.57 -15.07 -18.33
C THR A 163 -12.29 -14.10 -19.26
N ASN A 164 -13.37 -13.46 -18.77
CA ASN A 164 -14.23 -12.59 -19.57
C ASN A 164 -13.93 -11.11 -19.28
N TRP A 165 -12.73 -10.68 -19.63
CA TRP A 165 -12.32 -9.28 -19.47
C TRP A 165 -12.96 -8.39 -20.53
N GLU A 166 -13.64 -7.34 -20.10
CA GLU A 166 -14.17 -6.31 -21.00
C GLU A 166 -13.25 -5.10 -21.03
N ASN A 167 -12.97 -4.62 -22.24
CA ASN A 167 -12.23 -3.38 -22.41
C ASN A 167 -13.13 -2.18 -22.08
N PRO A 168 -12.84 -1.38 -21.05
CA PRO A 168 -13.66 -0.25 -20.65
C PRO A 168 -13.46 1.00 -21.53
N TYR A 169 -12.53 0.97 -22.50
CA TYR A 169 -12.15 2.13 -23.28
C TYR A 169 -12.78 2.10 -24.68
N PRO A 170 -13.25 3.26 -25.18
CA PRO A 170 -13.70 3.38 -26.56
C PRO A 170 -12.50 3.30 -27.53
N ASP A 171 -12.78 2.86 -28.74
CA ASP A 171 -11.82 2.97 -29.86
C ASP A 171 -11.95 4.37 -30.49
N ASP A 172 -11.38 5.39 -29.84
CA ASP A 172 -11.46 6.79 -30.24
C ASP A 172 -10.12 7.36 -30.73
N GLY A 173 -9.11 6.50 -30.88
CA GLY A 173 -7.78 6.86 -31.38
C GLY A 173 -6.94 7.64 -30.37
N LYS A 174 -7.35 7.71 -29.08
CA LYS A 174 -6.60 8.37 -28.02
C LYS A 174 -5.82 7.37 -27.19
N LEU A 175 -4.81 7.87 -26.48
CA LEU A 175 -4.14 7.10 -25.43
C LEU A 175 -5.00 7.11 -24.17
N HIS A 176 -5.34 5.93 -23.66
CA HIS A 176 -6.04 5.75 -22.39
C HIS A 176 -5.05 5.48 -21.26
N LEU A 177 -4.88 6.50 -20.42
CA LEU A 177 -4.01 6.44 -19.24
C LEU A 177 -4.83 6.14 -18.00
N VAL A 178 -4.25 5.41 -17.03
CA VAL A 178 -4.85 5.19 -15.70
C VAL A 178 -3.92 5.70 -14.63
N THR A 179 -4.48 6.34 -13.61
CA THR A 179 -3.79 6.70 -12.37
C THR A 179 -4.63 6.30 -11.16
N MET A 180 -3.99 6.06 -10.02
CA MET A 180 -4.66 5.65 -8.78
C MET A 180 -4.16 6.46 -7.59
N GLY A 181 -5.10 6.92 -6.78
CA GLY A 181 -4.80 7.62 -5.54
C GLY A 181 -5.90 8.58 -5.10
N GLU A 182 -5.79 9.10 -3.90
CA GLU A 182 -6.71 10.09 -3.36
C GLU A 182 -6.23 11.49 -3.74
N ILE A 183 -7.08 12.31 -4.38
CA ILE A 183 -6.68 13.62 -4.89
C ILE A 183 -6.30 14.61 -3.79
N TYR A 184 -6.83 14.45 -2.59
CA TYR A 184 -6.49 15.29 -1.43
C TYR A 184 -5.16 14.88 -0.77
N ASN A 185 -4.62 13.70 -1.09
CA ASN A 185 -3.34 13.26 -0.60
C ASN A 185 -2.21 13.93 -1.39
N LYS A 186 -1.63 14.98 -0.82
CA LYS A 186 -0.57 15.77 -1.46
C LYS A 186 0.68 14.95 -1.82
N ARG A 187 0.92 13.83 -1.15
CA ARG A 187 2.00 12.90 -1.46
C ARG A 187 1.80 12.28 -2.85
N LYS A 188 0.56 11.94 -3.21
CA LYS A 188 0.22 11.26 -4.48
C LYS A 188 0.26 12.15 -5.73
N ARG A 189 0.50 13.44 -5.61
CA ARG A 189 0.69 14.40 -6.71
C ARG A 189 -0.31 14.28 -7.88
N ILE A 190 -1.53 13.80 -7.63
CA ILE A 190 -2.57 13.61 -8.67
C ILE A 190 -2.93 14.95 -9.33
N ARG A 191 -2.93 16.04 -8.56
CA ARG A 191 -3.22 17.38 -9.10
C ARG A 191 -2.18 17.83 -10.12
N ASP A 192 -0.89 17.55 -9.85
CA ASP A 192 0.19 17.87 -10.77
C ASP A 192 0.05 17.06 -12.06
N LEU A 193 -0.33 15.79 -11.95
CA LEU A 193 -0.58 14.95 -13.12
C LEU A 193 -1.76 15.46 -13.97
N TYR A 194 -2.82 15.96 -13.33
CA TYR A 194 -3.93 16.60 -14.03
C TYR A 194 -3.43 17.82 -14.85
N GLU A 195 -2.59 18.66 -14.25
CA GLU A 195 -1.98 19.80 -14.93
C GLU A 195 -1.08 19.39 -16.11
N PHE A 196 -0.49 18.20 -16.07
CA PHE A 196 0.34 17.70 -17.16
C PHE A 196 -0.50 17.36 -18.40
N VAL A 197 -1.71 16.83 -18.21
CA VAL A 197 -2.52 16.26 -19.30
C VAL A 197 -3.77 17.06 -19.68
N LYS A 198 -4.22 18.02 -18.89
CA LYS A 198 -5.53 18.71 -19.07
C LYS A 198 -5.78 19.29 -20.47
N ASP A 199 -4.74 19.74 -21.16
CA ASP A 199 -4.85 20.38 -22.47
C ASP A 199 -4.57 19.40 -23.63
N ARG A 200 -4.38 18.11 -23.35
CA ARG A 200 -4.07 17.09 -24.36
C ARG A 200 -5.36 16.52 -24.95
N LYS A 201 -5.55 16.68 -26.26
CA LYS A 201 -6.73 16.16 -26.97
C LYS A 201 -6.58 14.70 -27.38
N ASP A 202 -5.37 14.20 -27.44
CA ASP A 202 -4.95 12.87 -27.86
C ASP A 202 -4.78 11.90 -26.68
N VAL A 203 -5.12 12.34 -25.46
CA VAL A 203 -4.98 11.56 -24.21
C VAL A 203 -6.27 11.63 -23.41
N THR A 204 -6.69 10.51 -22.85
CA THR A 204 -7.73 10.44 -21.80
C THR A 204 -7.14 9.83 -20.53
N LEU A 205 -7.21 10.56 -19.41
CA LEU A 205 -6.74 10.09 -18.11
C LEU A 205 -7.92 9.60 -17.27
N HIS A 206 -7.92 8.32 -16.91
CA HIS A 206 -8.88 7.69 -16.01
C HIS A 206 -8.30 7.67 -14.60
N HIS A 207 -8.99 8.29 -13.65
CA HIS A 207 -8.53 8.38 -12.27
C HIS A 207 -9.38 7.52 -11.34
N ILE A 208 -8.77 6.51 -10.73
CA ILE A 208 -9.36 5.65 -9.70
C ILE A 208 -8.93 6.16 -8.32
N GLY A 209 -9.89 6.56 -7.50
CA GLY A 209 -9.65 7.04 -6.14
C GLY A 209 -10.63 8.09 -5.70
N MET A 210 -10.61 8.42 -4.42
CA MET A 210 -11.47 9.47 -3.87
C MET A 210 -11.04 10.85 -4.36
N MET A 211 -12.02 11.67 -4.70
CA MET A 211 -11.80 13.04 -5.15
C MET A 211 -12.80 13.99 -4.53
N THR A 212 -12.46 15.28 -4.53
CA THR A 212 -13.35 16.36 -4.15
C THR A 212 -14.16 16.86 -5.33
N ASP A 213 -15.31 17.49 -5.08
CA ASP A 213 -16.23 17.92 -6.14
C ASP A 213 -15.59 18.88 -7.14
N GLU A 214 -14.65 19.72 -6.71
CA GLU A 214 -13.91 20.66 -7.56
C GLU A 214 -13.12 19.97 -8.69
N PHE A 215 -12.75 18.68 -8.51
CA PHE A 215 -11.98 17.93 -9.51
C PHE A 215 -12.83 16.98 -10.36
N ARG A 216 -14.16 16.89 -10.14
CA ARG A 216 -15.04 16.00 -10.90
C ARG A 216 -15.20 16.42 -12.38
N ALA A 217 -15.08 17.71 -12.65
CA ALA A 217 -15.20 18.28 -14.00
C ALA A 217 -13.98 19.16 -14.34
N TYR A 218 -12.79 18.70 -13.99
CA TYR A 218 -11.56 19.49 -14.10
C TYR A 218 -11.17 19.75 -15.57
N SER A 219 -11.25 18.73 -16.42
CA SER A 219 -10.99 18.81 -17.86
C SER A 219 -11.76 17.70 -18.58
N PRO A 220 -12.23 17.92 -19.84
CA PRO A 220 -12.99 16.92 -20.59
C PRO A 220 -12.25 15.60 -20.84
N ASN A 221 -10.93 15.61 -20.83
CA ASN A 221 -10.09 14.43 -21.04
C ASN A 221 -9.64 13.77 -19.73
N ILE A 222 -10.18 14.20 -18.58
CA ILE A 222 -9.91 13.58 -17.27
C ILE A 222 -11.22 12.97 -16.77
N ILE A 223 -11.25 11.65 -16.70
CA ILE A 223 -12.43 10.86 -16.32
C ILE A 223 -12.28 10.36 -14.89
N PRO A 224 -12.99 10.96 -13.95
CA PRO A 224 -12.97 10.51 -12.56
C PRO A 224 -13.84 9.27 -12.38
N LEU A 225 -13.27 8.15 -12.02
CA LEU A 225 -13.98 6.89 -11.79
C LEU A 225 -14.43 6.75 -10.33
N GLY A 226 -13.83 7.50 -9.40
CA GLY A 226 -14.09 7.34 -7.98
C GLY A 226 -13.52 6.05 -7.41
N GLN A 227 -14.14 5.55 -6.35
CA GLN A 227 -13.83 4.22 -5.82
C GLN A 227 -14.59 3.17 -6.63
N VAL A 228 -13.86 2.22 -7.18
CA VAL A 228 -14.38 1.12 -8.00
C VAL A 228 -14.12 -0.23 -7.32
N ASP A 229 -14.85 -1.26 -7.74
CA ASP A 229 -14.57 -2.62 -7.32
C ASP A 229 -13.29 -3.19 -7.94
N GLU A 230 -12.87 -4.35 -7.47
CA GLU A 230 -11.62 -4.98 -7.90
C GLU A 230 -11.62 -5.36 -9.39
N LEU A 231 -12.74 -5.86 -9.91
CA LEU A 231 -12.86 -6.25 -11.31
C LEU A 231 -12.75 -5.02 -12.22
N THR A 232 -13.47 -3.96 -11.91
CA THR A 232 -13.41 -2.69 -12.64
C THR A 232 -11.98 -2.10 -12.61
N LYS A 233 -11.33 -2.09 -11.43
CA LYS A 233 -9.94 -1.63 -11.30
C LYS A 233 -9.00 -2.42 -12.22
N LEU A 234 -9.07 -3.73 -12.18
CA LEU A 234 -8.18 -4.59 -12.96
C LEU A 234 -8.48 -4.51 -14.46
N SER A 235 -9.75 -4.37 -14.88
CA SER A 235 -10.11 -4.11 -16.28
C SER A 235 -9.46 -2.81 -16.78
N HIS A 236 -9.59 -1.72 -16.01
CA HIS A 236 -8.94 -0.46 -16.36
C HIS A 236 -7.41 -0.61 -16.45
N LEU A 237 -6.78 -1.31 -15.50
CA LEU A 237 -5.34 -1.56 -15.57
C LEU A 237 -4.96 -2.40 -16.79
N LYS A 238 -5.68 -3.49 -17.05
CA LYS A 238 -5.35 -4.46 -18.12
C LYS A 238 -5.38 -3.87 -19.52
N PHE A 239 -6.33 -2.99 -19.78
CA PHE A 239 -6.57 -2.42 -21.12
C PHE A 239 -5.98 -1.03 -21.32
N ALA A 240 -5.47 -0.38 -20.28
CA ALA A 240 -4.81 0.91 -20.42
C ALA A 240 -3.53 0.84 -21.26
N ASP A 241 -3.30 1.87 -22.06
CA ASP A 241 -2.03 2.05 -22.76
C ASP A 241 -0.88 2.25 -21.79
N LYS A 242 -1.11 3.03 -20.73
CA LYS A 242 -0.13 3.29 -19.67
C LYS A 242 -0.80 3.43 -18.31
N PHE A 243 -0.13 2.96 -17.28
CA PHE A 243 -0.41 3.30 -15.91
C PHE A 243 0.56 4.38 -15.42
N ILE A 244 0.04 5.47 -14.89
CA ILE A 244 0.84 6.61 -14.45
C ILE A 244 0.78 6.71 -12.94
N PHE A 245 1.96 6.82 -12.31
CA PHE A 245 2.02 7.00 -10.87
C PHE A 245 3.04 8.06 -10.51
N TYR A 246 2.56 9.16 -9.96
CA TYR A 246 3.37 10.30 -9.58
C TYR A 246 3.22 10.54 -8.08
N THR A 247 4.27 10.28 -7.33
CA THR A 247 4.25 10.37 -5.87
C THR A 247 5.54 10.98 -5.33
N LYS A 248 5.50 11.57 -4.15
CA LYS A 248 6.72 12.05 -3.48
C LYS A 248 7.50 10.93 -2.83
N ASP A 249 6.79 9.94 -2.28
CA ASP A 249 7.38 8.81 -1.57
C ASP A 249 6.34 7.69 -1.41
N GLU A 250 6.80 6.45 -1.21
CA GLU A 250 5.99 5.26 -0.99
C GLU A 250 6.72 4.26 -0.08
N GLY A 251 5.94 3.40 0.58
CA GLY A 251 6.53 2.23 1.25
C GLY A 251 6.80 1.09 0.29
N GLN A 252 5.89 0.85 -0.67
CA GLN A 252 6.01 -0.19 -1.69
C GLN A 252 5.49 0.25 -3.07
N GLY A 253 4.44 1.08 -3.14
CA GLY A 253 3.83 1.44 -4.41
C GLY A 253 2.98 0.31 -5.02
N ILE A 254 2.14 -0.36 -4.22
CA ILE A 254 1.27 -1.47 -4.65
C ILE A 254 0.57 -1.21 -5.99
N PRO A 255 -0.02 -0.03 -6.27
CA PRO A 255 -0.69 0.22 -7.54
C PRO A 255 0.19 0.05 -8.78
N THR A 256 1.48 0.39 -8.69
CA THR A 256 2.43 0.20 -9.80
C THR A 256 2.69 -1.27 -10.06
N MET A 257 2.79 -2.07 -9.00
CA MET A 257 3.00 -3.51 -9.10
C MET A 257 1.74 -4.21 -9.64
N GLU A 258 0.53 -3.78 -9.25
CA GLU A 258 -0.73 -4.26 -9.83
C GLU A 258 -0.79 -4.01 -11.34
N ALA A 259 -0.43 -2.80 -11.78
CA ALA A 259 -0.38 -2.47 -13.21
C ALA A 259 0.63 -3.34 -13.97
N MET A 260 1.82 -3.55 -13.42
CA MET A 260 2.82 -4.44 -14.02
C MET A 260 2.33 -5.91 -14.05
N ARG A 261 1.62 -6.37 -13.02
CA ARG A 261 1.02 -7.70 -13.00
C ARG A 261 -0.07 -7.87 -14.06
N CYS A 262 -0.81 -6.79 -14.38
CA CYS A 262 -1.72 -6.73 -15.53
C CYS A 262 -1.00 -6.62 -16.87
N ASN A 263 0.33 -6.64 -16.87
CA ASN A 263 1.17 -6.42 -18.05
C ASN A 263 0.95 -5.05 -18.68
N THR A 264 0.65 -4.02 -17.90
CA THR A 264 0.45 -2.64 -18.36
C THR A 264 1.74 -1.85 -18.23
N GLN A 265 2.09 -1.06 -19.24
CA GLN A 265 3.29 -0.23 -19.16
C GLN A 265 3.14 0.84 -18.09
N VAL A 266 4.08 0.87 -17.18
CA VAL A 266 4.12 1.82 -16.06
C VAL A 266 5.05 2.99 -16.40
N ILE A 267 4.59 4.21 -16.10
CA ILE A 267 5.39 5.44 -16.12
C ILE A 267 5.35 6.03 -14.70
N VAL A 268 6.50 6.20 -14.08
CA VAL A 268 6.63 6.70 -12.71
C VAL A 268 7.68 7.82 -12.64
N ASN A 269 7.56 8.70 -11.66
CA ASN A 269 8.68 9.60 -11.39
C ASN A 269 9.87 8.85 -10.80
N ASP A 270 11.06 9.38 -11.06
CA ASP A 270 12.32 8.77 -10.63
C ASP A 270 12.57 9.05 -9.14
N ILE A 271 12.24 8.07 -8.29
CA ILE A 271 12.50 8.10 -6.85
C ILE A 271 13.08 6.75 -6.39
N PRO A 272 13.85 6.72 -5.28
CA PRO A 272 14.57 5.52 -4.84
C PRO A 272 13.70 4.27 -4.73
N ILE A 273 12.52 4.38 -4.13
CA ILE A 273 11.62 3.24 -3.93
C ILE A 273 11.13 2.64 -5.26
N HIS A 274 10.85 3.46 -6.27
CA HIS A 274 10.48 2.96 -7.60
C HIS A 274 11.63 2.22 -8.26
N ARG A 275 12.86 2.73 -8.14
CA ARG A 275 14.07 2.04 -8.66
C ARG A 275 14.30 0.72 -7.95
N GLU A 276 14.16 0.69 -6.62
CA GLU A 276 14.33 -0.52 -5.82
C GLU A 276 13.39 -1.63 -6.23
N LEU A 277 12.08 -1.33 -6.31
CA LEU A 277 11.05 -2.38 -6.44
C LEU A 277 10.67 -2.69 -7.89
N LEU A 278 10.75 -1.72 -8.79
CA LEU A 278 10.25 -1.87 -10.15
C LEU A 278 11.40 -2.09 -11.17
N GLY A 279 12.66 -1.89 -10.77
CA GLY A 279 13.82 -2.08 -11.63
C GLY A 279 13.78 -1.18 -12.89
N ASP A 280 14.23 -1.71 -14.02
CA ASP A 280 14.35 -0.95 -15.27
C ASP A 280 13.15 -1.09 -16.22
N ARG A 281 12.10 -1.78 -15.79
CA ARG A 281 10.91 -2.06 -16.62
C ARG A 281 9.97 -0.87 -16.79
N PRO A 282 9.69 -0.03 -15.76
CA PRO A 282 8.98 1.22 -15.96
C PRO A 282 9.74 2.21 -16.85
N TYR A 283 9.03 3.22 -17.29
CA TYR A 283 9.62 4.47 -17.74
C TYR A 283 9.68 5.43 -16.56
N TYR A 284 10.76 6.20 -16.48
CA TYR A 284 11.03 7.13 -15.38
C TYR A 284 11.09 8.56 -15.91
N PHE A 285 10.49 9.52 -15.19
CA PHE A 285 10.50 10.93 -15.53
C PHE A 285 10.85 11.79 -14.31
N HIS A 286 11.43 12.95 -14.56
CA HIS A 286 11.75 13.96 -13.55
C HIS A 286 10.84 15.19 -13.66
N ASP A 287 10.39 15.51 -14.87
CA ASP A 287 9.56 16.68 -15.15
C ASP A 287 8.41 16.38 -16.14
N LYS A 288 7.65 17.42 -16.47
CA LYS A 288 6.48 17.32 -17.36
C LYS A 288 6.87 16.98 -18.79
N GLU A 289 7.97 17.54 -19.29
CA GLU A 289 8.43 17.38 -20.65
C GLU A 289 8.83 15.91 -20.90
N GLU A 290 9.66 15.36 -20.03
CA GLU A 290 10.03 13.94 -20.08
C GLU A 290 8.79 13.03 -19.96
N PHE A 291 7.87 13.34 -19.04
CA PHE A 291 6.63 12.58 -18.89
C PHE A 291 5.84 12.53 -20.20
N LEU A 292 5.65 13.67 -20.88
CA LEU A 292 4.88 13.74 -22.12
C LEU A 292 5.53 12.94 -23.24
N ASP A 293 6.86 12.94 -23.34
CA ASP A 293 7.60 12.16 -24.34
C ASP A 293 7.46 10.65 -24.11
N LEU A 294 7.36 10.22 -22.86
CA LEU A 294 7.22 8.82 -22.50
C LEU A 294 5.85 8.23 -22.83
N LEU A 295 4.82 9.05 -23.01
CA LEU A 295 3.48 8.58 -23.35
C LEU A 295 3.46 7.77 -24.65
N TYR A 296 4.32 8.13 -25.61
CA TYR A 296 4.38 7.51 -26.94
C TYR A 296 5.44 6.42 -27.09
N LYS A 297 6.22 6.15 -26.05
CA LYS A 297 7.20 5.07 -26.08
C LYS A 297 6.50 3.71 -26.10
N PRO A 298 7.06 2.72 -26.83
CA PRO A 298 6.49 1.39 -26.92
C PRO A 298 6.45 0.70 -25.54
N LYS A 299 5.59 -0.28 -25.39
CA LYS A 299 5.57 -1.11 -24.19
C LYS A 299 6.84 -1.95 -24.09
N LYS A 300 7.46 -1.95 -22.90
CA LYS A 300 8.59 -2.82 -22.60
C LYS A 300 8.11 -4.25 -22.28
N THR A 301 8.96 -5.24 -22.52
CA THR A 301 8.74 -6.63 -22.12
C THR A 301 9.21 -6.91 -20.70
N GLY A 302 8.81 -8.02 -20.11
CA GLY A 302 9.29 -8.48 -18.80
C GLY A 302 8.71 -7.72 -17.60
N LEU A 303 7.55 -7.07 -17.76
CA LEU A 303 6.86 -6.35 -16.68
C LEU A 303 6.37 -7.31 -15.57
N VAL A 304 5.76 -8.42 -15.97
CA VAL A 304 5.23 -9.43 -15.04
C VAL A 304 6.37 -10.15 -14.34
N GLU A 305 7.38 -10.55 -15.08
CA GLU A 305 8.57 -11.27 -14.56
C GLU A 305 9.31 -10.43 -13.49
N GLN A 306 9.41 -9.11 -13.69
CA GLN A 306 10.02 -8.22 -12.72
C GLN A 306 9.34 -8.28 -11.35
N ILE A 307 8.00 -8.43 -11.32
CA ILE A 307 7.21 -8.44 -10.08
C ILE A 307 7.14 -9.82 -9.46
N SER A 308 7.26 -10.88 -10.26
CA SER A 308 7.19 -12.27 -9.79
C SER A 308 8.33 -12.65 -8.84
N GLN A 309 9.43 -11.88 -8.79
CA GLN A 309 10.49 -12.07 -7.79
C GLN A 309 10.01 -11.94 -6.33
N TYR A 310 8.83 -11.38 -6.10
CA TYR A 310 8.25 -11.19 -4.77
C TYR A 310 7.21 -12.26 -4.39
N ASP A 311 6.98 -13.27 -5.25
CA ASP A 311 5.92 -14.27 -5.04
C ASP A 311 6.16 -15.20 -3.84
N ASN A 312 7.37 -15.22 -3.26
CA ASN A 312 7.75 -16.03 -2.08
C ASN A 312 7.64 -15.27 -0.74
N TRP A 313 6.80 -14.27 -0.67
CA TRP A 313 6.70 -13.41 0.52
C TRP A 313 6.14 -14.13 1.76
N ILE A 314 5.30 -15.17 1.58
CA ILE A 314 4.76 -15.95 2.71
C ILE A 314 5.86 -16.76 3.37
N GLU A 315 6.70 -17.45 2.60
CA GLU A 315 7.85 -18.21 3.11
C GLU A 315 8.80 -17.31 3.88
N LYS A 316 9.05 -16.09 3.39
CA LYS A 316 9.86 -15.10 4.09
C LYS A 316 9.24 -14.65 5.41
N HIS A 317 7.91 -14.52 5.50
CA HIS A 317 7.23 -14.26 6.76
C HIS A 317 7.39 -15.41 7.74
N ILE A 318 7.23 -16.65 7.30
CA ILE A 318 7.45 -17.85 8.12
C ILE A 318 8.89 -17.88 8.63
N GLN A 319 9.87 -17.59 7.77
CA GLN A 319 11.26 -17.49 8.19
C GLN A 319 11.45 -16.41 9.28
N ALA A 320 10.93 -15.21 9.07
CA ALA A 320 11.02 -14.12 10.05
C ALA A 320 10.37 -14.49 11.40
N TYR A 321 9.25 -15.24 11.39
CA TYR A 321 8.62 -15.72 12.62
C TYR A 321 9.47 -16.75 13.36
N ASN A 322 10.23 -17.59 12.64
CA ASN A 322 11.12 -18.57 13.27
C ASN A 322 12.36 -17.91 13.93
N GLU A 323 12.70 -16.70 13.52
CA GLU A 323 13.79 -15.90 14.10
C GLU A 323 13.38 -15.16 15.38
N VAL A 324 12.08 -15.05 15.69
CA VAL A 324 11.61 -14.39 16.90
C VAL A 324 12.06 -15.18 18.12
N LYS A 325 12.81 -14.53 19.01
CA LYS A 325 13.28 -15.10 20.27
C LYS A 325 12.10 -15.36 21.20
N GLU A 326 12.16 -16.48 21.95
CA GLU A 326 11.19 -16.85 22.99
C GLU A 326 11.24 -15.91 24.19
#